data_940c9c75b811a8eb2edc67a0b27df6d0
#
_entry.id   940c9c75b811a8eb2edc67a0b27df6d0
#
_cell.length_a   1.000
_cell.length_b   1.000
_cell.length_c   1.000
_cell.angle_alpha   90.00
_cell.angle_beta   90.00
_cell.angle_gamma   90.00
#
_symmetry.space_group_name_H-M   'P 1'
#
loop_
_entity.id
_entity.type
_entity.pdbx_description
1 polymer ?
#
loop_
_entity_poly.entity_id
_entity_poly.type
_entity_poly.pdbx_seq_one_letter_code
_entity_poly.pdbx_strand_id
1 'polypeptide(L)'
;MKHIAGQYYHIYNRGVEKRNIFASDENYRFLLRRIKEFLPEYSLTFIAYCLMPTHYHFLIRAEEDGSISPFIQRIFNSYTQAFNKQQNRSGTLFEGRAKSKIIDETSYLFHIARYLHLNPVRAGLTLKPEDWIYSNYREFIGLRKGTLYDAAFVREQFETPEEYRKFVEDEIPNEIMRRLEKYMLDDD
;
A
#
# COMPACT_ATOMS: atom_id res chain seq x y z
N MET A 1 -11.57 -9.65 -10.15
CA MET A 1 -12.36 -9.87 -8.91
C MET A 1 -13.31 -8.70 -8.76
N LYS A 2 -14.58 -8.92 -8.38
CA LYS A 2 -15.51 -7.84 -8.06
C LYS A 2 -15.25 -7.40 -6.62
N HIS A 3 -14.94 -6.13 -6.40
CA HIS A 3 -14.79 -5.56 -5.06
C HIS A 3 -16.18 -5.21 -4.51
N ILE A 4 -16.42 -5.54 -3.24
CA ILE A 4 -17.72 -5.41 -2.56
C ILE A 4 -17.63 -4.25 -1.57
N ALA A 5 -18.65 -3.40 -1.52
CA ALA A 5 -18.73 -2.28 -0.59
C ALA A 5 -18.55 -2.73 0.88
N GLY A 6 -17.89 -1.94 1.67
CA GLY A 6 -17.57 -2.20 3.08
C GLY A 6 -16.44 -3.21 3.30
N GLN A 7 -15.92 -3.86 2.27
CA GLN A 7 -14.85 -4.85 2.40
C GLN A 7 -13.47 -4.23 2.19
N TYR A 8 -12.47 -4.82 2.85
CA TYR A 8 -11.08 -4.42 2.78
C TYR A 8 -10.30 -5.31 1.81
N TYR A 9 -9.37 -4.71 1.08
CA TYR A 9 -8.57 -5.37 0.07
C TYR A 9 -7.11 -4.99 0.17
N HIS A 10 -6.24 -6.00 0.13
CA HIS A 10 -4.84 -5.83 -0.15
C HIS A 10 -4.62 -5.85 -1.66
N ILE A 11 -4.23 -4.71 -2.22
CA ILE A 11 -3.97 -4.52 -3.65
C ILE A 11 -2.47 -4.36 -3.85
N TYR A 12 -1.90 -5.14 -4.76
CA TYR A 12 -0.47 -5.09 -5.01
C TYR A 12 -0.13 -5.48 -6.44
N ASN A 13 1.05 -5.07 -6.90
CA ASN A 13 1.65 -5.51 -8.15
C ASN A 13 3.16 -5.26 -8.10
N ARG A 14 3.91 -5.94 -8.96
CA ARG A 14 5.35 -5.76 -9.08
C ARG A 14 5.78 -5.50 -10.52
N GLY A 15 6.98 -4.97 -10.68
CA GLY A 15 7.60 -4.75 -11.97
C GLY A 15 7.88 -6.07 -12.68
N VAL A 16 7.72 -6.08 -14.02
CA VAL A 16 8.06 -7.23 -14.84
C VAL A 16 9.52 -7.63 -14.58
N GLU A 17 9.80 -8.93 -14.40
CA GLU A 17 11.13 -9.44 -14.04
C GLU A 17 11.70 -8.81 -12.74
N LYS A 18 10.84 -8.47 -11.78
CA LYS A 18 11.20 -7.80 -10.52
C LYS A 18 11.98 -6.48 -10.70
N ARG A 19 11.87 -5.83 -11.86
CA ARG A 19 12.55 -4.55 -12.11
C ARG A 19 11.97 -3.42 -11.26
N ASN A 20 12.78 -2.39 -11.08
CA ASN A 20 12.33 -1.19 -10.42
C ASN A 20 11.18 -0.54 -11.18
N ILE A 21 10.09 -0.26 -10.46
CA ILE A 21 8.96 0.54 -10.91
C ILE A 21 9.06 1.99 -10.43
N PHE A 22 10.00 2.27 -9.53
CA PHE A 22 10.38 3.61 -9.09
C PHE A 22 11.90 3.74 -9.26
N ALA A 23 12.33 4.63 -10.16
CA ALA A 23 13.73 4.87 -10.46
C ALA A 23 14.29 6.11 -9.76
N SER A 24 13.43 6.97 -9.22
CA SER A 24 13.80 8.22 -8.54
C SER A 24 12.72 8.64 -7.55
N ASP A 25 13.07 9.56 -6.62
CA ASP A 25 12.12 10.20 -5.70
C ASP A 25 10.90 10.80 -6.44
N GLU A 26 11.12 11.41 -7.60
CA GLU A 26 10.04 12.00 -8.40
C GLU A 26 9.01 10.96 -8.85
N ASN A 27 9.39 9.71 -9.10
CA ASN A 27 8.44 8.65 -9.48
C ASN A 27 7.47 8.35 -8.33
N TYR A 28 7.97 8.22 -7.10
CA TYR A 28 7.12 8.01 -5.92
C TYR A 28 6.17 9.19 -5.70
N ARG A 29 6.70 10.41 -5.75
CA ARG A 29 5.92 11.64 -5.60
C ARG A 29 4.87 11.79 -6.69
N PHE A 30 5.22 11.46 -7.93
CA PHE A 30 4.29 11.49 -9.05
C PHE A 30 3.11 10.55 -8.83
N LEU A 31 3.38 9.29 -8.44
CA LEU A 31 2.30 8.33 -8.16
C LEU A 31 1.41 8.82 -7.01
N LEU A 32 1.99 9.30 -5.90
CA LEU A 32 1.22 9.82 -4.76
C LEU A 32 0.38 11.04 -5.15
N ARG A 33 0.87 11.92 -6.03
CA ARG A 33 0.07 13.04 -6.58
C ARG A 33 -1.10 12.52 -7.40
N ARG A 34 -0.89 11.53 -8.28
CA ARG A 34 -1.97 10.93 -9.08
C ARG A 34 -3.02 10.23 -8.24
N ILE A 35 -2.61 9.54 -7.18
CA ILE A 35 -3.54 8.96 -6.20
C ILE A 35 -4.43 10.06 -5.60
N LYS A 36 -3.82 11.13 -5.07
CA LYS A 36 -4.57 12.24 -4.45
C LYS A 36 -5.49 12.98 -5.42
N GLU A 37 -5.05 13.16 -6.66
CA GLU A 37 -5.81 13.85 -7.71
C GLU A 37 -7.06 13.06 -8.10
N PHE A 38 -6.93 11.74 -8.29
CA PHE A 38 -8.04 10.94 -8.80
C PHE A 38 -8.93 10.35 -7.70
N LEU A 39 -8.40 10.19 -6.48
CA LEU A 39 -9.14 9.58 -5.37
C LEU A 39 -10.54 10.18 -5.12
N PRO A 40 -10.76 11.51 -5.20
CA PRO A 40 -12.09 12.09 -4.98
C PRO A 40 -13.17 11.67 -5.98
N GLU A 41 -12.79 11.10 -7.13
CA GLU A 41 -13.71 10.63 -8.15
C GLU A 41 -14.15 9.17 -7.92
N TYR A 42 -13.63 8.50 -6.88
CA TYR A 42 -13.86 7.09 -6.62
C TYR A 42 -14.28 6.85 -5.16
N SER A 43 -15.30 6.02 -4.98
CA SER A 43 -15.82 5.66 -3.66
C SER A 43 -14.95 4.58 -3.02
N LEU A 44 -13.79 4.97 -2.51
CA LEU A 44 -12.85 4.11 -1.79
C LEU A 44 -12.02 4.89 -0.78
N THR A 45 -11.51 4.20 0.24
CA THR A 45 -10.69 4.78 1.31
C THR A 45 -9.37 4.05 1.43
N PHE A 46 -8.25 4.79 1.40
CA PHE A 46 -6.95 4.24 1.75
C PHE A 46 -6.82 4.08 3.26
N ILE A 47 -6.39 2.89 3.68
CA ILE A 47 -6.02 2.59 5.07
C ILE A 47 -4.50 2.67 5.21
N ALA A 48 -3.77 1.84 4.48
CA ALA A 48 -2.31 1.84 4.50
C ALA A 48 -1.72 1.71 3.10
N TYR A 49 -0.49 2.19 2.92
CA TYR A 49 0.28 1.94 1.71
C TYR A 49 1.77 1.84 1.99
N CYS A 50 2.46 1.10 1.14
CA CYS A 50 3.91 1.08 1.03
C CYS A 50 4.32 0.96 -0.44
N LEU A 51 5.16 1.89 -0.90
CA LEU A 51 5.73 1.89 -2.25
C LEU A 51 7.18 1.44 -2.15
N MET A 52 7.47 0.24 -2.65
CA MET A 52 8.80 -0.37 -2.68
C MET A 52 9.45 -0.16 -4.05
N PRO A 53 10.77 -0.20 -4.19
CA PRO A 53 11.42 0.04 -5.48
C PRO A 53 10.87 -0.80 -6.63
N THR A 54 10.55 -2.07 -6.38
CA THR A 54 10.13 -3.06 -7.39
C THR A 54 8.63 -3.36 -7.39
N HIS A 55 7.89 -2.96 -6.35
CA HIS A 55 6.48 -3.31 -6.17
C HIS A 55 5.76 -2.26 -5.29
N TYR A 56 4.45 -2.40 -5.15
CA TYR A 56 3.66 -1.58 -4.24
C TYR A 56 2.60 -2.41 -3.52
N HIS A 57 2.20 -1.92 -2.35
CA HIS A 57 1.12 -2.46 -1.55
C HIS A 57 0.16 -1.35 -1.14
N PHE A 58 -1.13 -1.58 -1.34
CA PHE A 58 -2.22 -0.73 -0.88
C PHE A 58 -3.20 -1.56 -0.04
N LEU A 59 -3.59 -1.03 1.08
CA LEU A 59 -4.70 -1.52 1.89
C LEU A 59 -5.86 -0.54 1.73
N ILE A 60 -6.95 -0.99 1.10
CA ILE A 60 -8.05 -0.13 0.65
C ILE A 60 -9.37 -0.73 1.11
N ARG A 61 -10.28 0.13 1.62
CA ARG A 61 -11.69 -0.19 1.81
C ARG A 61 -12.47 0.25 0.57
N ALA A 62 -13.29 -0.62 0.01
CA ALA A 62 -14.26 -0.24 -1.02
C ALA A 62 -15.48 0.40 -0.35
N GLU A 63 -15.88 1.59 -0.77
CA GLU A 63 -17.10 2.25 -0.27
C GLU A 63 -18.30 1.91 -1.17
N GLU A 64 -18.04 1.54 -2.44
CA GLU A 64 -19.01 1.07 -3.40
C GLU A 64 -18.50 -0.15 -4.16
N ASP A 65 -19.44 -0.98 -4.64
CA ASP A 65 -19.13 -2.15 -5.44
C ASP A 65 -18.33 -1.80 -6.70
N GLY A 66 -17.18 -2.44 -6.85
CA GLY A 66 -16.34 -2.29 -8.06
C GLY A 66 -15.51 -1.02 -8.15
N SER A 67 -15.54 -0.15 -7.14
CA SER A 67 -14.84 1.16 -7.13
C SER A 67 -13.30 1.07 -7.29
N ILE A 68 -12.67 0.01 -6.77
CA ILE A 68 -11.20 -0.11 -6.71
C ILE A 68 -10.58 -0.35 -8.09
N SER A 69 -11.14 -1.27 -8.91
CA SER A 69 -10.49 -1.67 -10.18
C SER A 69 -10.30 -0.51 -11.17
N PRO A 70 -11.30 0.34 -11.46
CA PRO A 70 -11.12 1.46 -12.37
C PRO A 70 -10.17 2.52 -11.82
N PHE A 71 -10.16 2.73 -10.50
CA PHE A 71 -9.19 3.62 -9.85
C PHE A 71 -7.75 3.13 -10.05
N ILE A 72 -7.47 1.87 -9.73
CA ILE A 72 -6.14 1.25 -9.90
C ILE A 72 -5.70 1.33 -11.37
N GLN A 73 -6.59 1.02 -12.30
CA GLN A 73 -6.30 1.12 -13.73
C GLN A 73 -5.93 2.55 -14.13
N ARG A 74 -6.68 3.55 -13.67
CA ARG A 74 -6.45 4.96 -14.03
C ARG A 74 -5.11 5.48 -13.50
N ILE A 75 -4.80 5.25 -12.22
CA ILE A 75 -3.54 5.72 -11.63
C ILE A 75 -2.33 5.08 -12.31
N PHE A 76 -2.36 3.76 -12.53
CA PHE A 76 -1.21 3.07 -13.11
C PHE A 76 -1.08 3.21 -14.61
N ASN A 77 -2.16 3.47 -15.36
CA ASN A 77 -2.05 3.90 -16.77
C ASN A 77 -1.32 5.24 -16.86
N SER A 78 -1.74 6.24 -16.07
CA SER A 78 -1.08 7.54 -16.01
C SER A 78 0.39 7.41 -15.56
N TYR A 79 0.64 6.61 -14.52
CA TYR A 79 1.98 6.38 -14.00
C TYR A 79 2.90 5.72 -15.02
N THR A 80 2.46 4.62 -15.64
CA THR A 80 3.26 3.85 -16.61
C THR A 80 3.63 4.70 -17.82
N GLN A 81 2.70 5.51 -18.33
CA GLN A 81 2.99 6.42 -19.44
C GLN A 81 4.06 7.45 -19.08
N ALA A 82 3.96 8.07 -17.91
CA ALA A 82 4.93 9.04 -17.43
C ALA A 82 6.32 8.40 -17.17
N PHE A 83 6.33 7.24 -16.51
CA PHE A 83 7.55 6.48 -16.24
C PHE A 83 8.24 6.07 -17.54
N ASN A 84 7.51 5.49 -18.50
CA ASN A 84 8.05 5.07 -19.78
C ASN A 84 8.64 6.25 -20.58
N LYS A 85 7.95 7.39 -20.59
CA LYS A 85 8.46 8.61 -21.21
C LYS A 85 9.74 9.10 -20.55
N GLN A 86 9.77 9.14 -19.21
CA GLN A 86 10.94 9.58 -18.44
C GLN A 86 12.16 8.66 -18.66
N GLN A 87 11.93 7.34 -18.71
CA GLN A 87 12.99 6.34 -18.86
C GLN A 87 13.31 6.01 -20.32
N ASN A 88 12.73 6.74 -21.29
CA ASN A 88 12.89 6.51 -22.73
C ASN A 88 12.66 5.03 -23.13
N ARG A 89 11.60 4.42 -22.58
CA ARG A 89 11.24 3.01 -22.80
C ARG A 89 9.80 2.85 -23.27
N SER A 90 9.48 1.66 -23.78
CA SER A 90 8.13 1.24 -24.18
C SER A 90 7.76 -0.09 -23.53
N GLY A 91 6.50 -0.50 -23.69
CA GLY A 91 5.97 -1.76 -23.19
C GLY A 91 5.50 -1.71 -21.74
N THR A 92 5.18 -2.90 -21.20
CA THR A 92 4.61 -3.05 -19.85
C THR A 92 5.63 -2.71 -18.76
N LEU A 93 5.16 -2.08 -17.70
CA LEU A 93 5.96 -1.84 -16.50
C LEU A 93 5.74 -2.94 -15.46
N PHE A 94 4.53 -3.47 -15.38
CA PHE A 94 4.10 -4.44 -14.37
C PHE A 94 3.93 -5.85 -14.95
N GLU A 95 4.02 -6.89 -14.10
CA GLU A 95 3.82 -8.31 -14.44
C GLU A 95 2.39 -8.69 -14.86
N GLY A 96 1.56 -7.72 -15.15
CA GLY A 96 0.17 -7.93 -15.53
C GLY A 96 -0.76 -7.02 -14.74
N ARG A 97 -2.00 -7.50 -14.54
CA ARG A 97 -2.98 -6.75 -13.75
C ARG A 97 -2.65 -6.78 -12.27
N ALA A 98 -2.98 -5.69 -11.56
CA ALA A 98 -2.87 -5.66 -10.10
C ALA A 98 -3.61 -6.85 -9.48
N LYS A 99 -2.96 -7.51 -8.56
CA LYS A 99 -3.55 -8.58 -7.74
C LYS A 99 -4.37 -7.93 -6.62
N SER A 100 -5.43 -8.61 -6.21
CA SER A 100 -6.32 -8.17 -5.14
C SER A 100 -6.68 -9.35 -4.27
N LYS A 101 -6.43 -9.24 -2.96
CA LYS A 101 -6.83 -10.24 -1.96
C LYS A 101 -7.81 -9.59 -1.00
N ILE A 102 -8.99 -10.17 -0.82
CA ILE A 102 -9.96 -9.73 0.18
C ILE A 102 -9.43 -10.06 1.57
N ILE A 103 -9.63 -9.15 2.51
CA ILE A 103 -9.34 -9.38 3.93
C ILE A 103 -10.65 -9.77 4.58
N ASP A 104 -10.83 -11.06 4.72
CA ASP A 104 -12.04 -11.71 5.22
C ASP A 104 -12.19 -11.62 6.76
N GLU A 105 -11.09 -11.35 7.47
CA GLU A 105 -11.06 -11.19 8.92
C GLU A 105 -10.50 -9.81 9.29
N THR A 106 -11.37 -8.89 9.71
CA THR A 106 -10.98 -7.51 10.11
C THR A 106 -9.98 -7.47 11.26
N SER A 107 -9.95 -8.49 12.11
CA SER A 107 -8.93 -8.66 13.17
C SER A 107 -7.49 -8.67 12.64
N TYR A 108 -7.27 -9.08 11.38
CA TYR A 108 -5.95 -9.10 10.75
C TYR A 108 -5.62 -7.81 9.99
N LEU A 109 -6.56 -6.89 9.86
CA LEU A 109 -6.38 -5.68 9.05
C LEU A 109 -5.15 -4.87 9.48
N PHE A 110 -5.00 -4.63 10.78
CA PHE A 110 -3.86 -3.88 11.30
C PHE A 110 -2.55 -4.69 11.29
N HIS A 111 -2.62 -6.02 11.36
CA HIS A 111 -1.45 -6.85 11.13
C HIS A 111 -0.96 -6.78 9.67
N ILE A 112 -1.88 -6.65 8.71
CA ILE A 112 -1.53 -6.41 7.30
C ILE A 112 -0.95 -5.00 7.14
N ALA A 113 -1.56 -3.97 7.75
CA ALA A 113 -0.99 -2.62 7.75
C ALA A 113 0.44 -2.60 8.33
N ARG A 114 0.65 -3.27 9.48
CA ARG A 114 1.96 -3.46 10.10
C ARG A 114 2.95 -4.15 9.15
N TYR A 115 2.53 -5.22 8.48
CA TYR A 115 3.35 -5.92 7.49
C TYR A 115 3.78 -4.97 6.36
N LEU A 116 2.83 -4.18 5.80
CA LEU A 116 3.11 -3.18 4.77
C LEU A 116 4.16 -2.15 5.25
N HIS A 117 4.04 -1.69 6.47
CA HIS A 117 4.94 -0.69 7.05
C HIS A 117 6.34 -1.25 7.36
N LEU A 118 6.44 -2.55 7.64
CA LEU A 118 7.72 -3.22 7.91
C LEU A 118 8.44 -3.72 6.64
N ASN A 119 7.79 -3.72 5.48
CA ASN A 119 8.41 -4.19 4.22
C ASN A 119 9.76 -3.53 3.91
N PRO A 120 9.95 -2.21 4.05
CA PRO A 120 11.24 -1.59 3.79
C PRO A 120 12.36 -2.09 4.73
N VAL A 121 12.03 -2.35 5.99
CA VAL A 121 12.99 -2.90 6.97
C VAL A 121 13.33 -4.34 6.63
N ARG A 122 12.33 -5.18 6.32
CA ARG A 122 12.52 -6.58 5.91
C ARG A 122 13.34 -6.71 4.63
N ALA A 123 13.15 -5.78 3.70
CA ALA A 123 13.94 -5.71 2.46
C ALA A 123 15.33 -5.08 2.64
N GLY A 124 15.73 -4.69 3.87
CA GLY A 124 17.02 -4.08 4.15
C GLY A 124 17.21 -2.67 3.57
N LEU A 125 16.13 -1.99 3.19
CA LEU A 125 16.19 -0.64 2.63
C LEU A 125 16.36 0.45 3.70
N THR A 126 15.86 0.20 4.90
CA THR A 126 15.95 1.10 6.05
C THR A 126 16.13 0.29 7.34
N LEU A 127 16.66 0.92 8.39
CA LEU A 127 16.79 0.29 9.71
C LEU A 127 15.49 0.38 10.51
N LYS A 128 14.71 1.42 10.29
CA LYS A 128 13.43 1.67 10.96
C LYS A 128 12.33 1.98 9.96
N PRO A 129 11.08 1.60 10.21
CA PRO A 129 9.98 1.85 9.26
C PRO A 129 9.71 3.34 9.04
N GLU A 130 9.94 4.21 10.02
CA GLU A 130 9.82 5.67 9.86
C GLU A 130 10.84 6.29 8.91
N ASP A 131 11.96 5.62 8.63
CA ASP A 131 12.97 6.12 7.70
C ASP A 131 12.53 5.96 6.24
N TRP A 132 11.54 5.08 5.99
CA TRP A 132 10.97 4.92 4.66
C TRP A 132 9.82 5.89 4.41
N ILE A 133 10.12 6.98 3.71
CA ILE A 133 9.16 8.08 3.52
C ILE A 133 8.03 7.78 2.52
N TYR A 134 8.11 6.68 1.77
CA TYR A 134 7.14 6.26 0.75
C TYR A 134 6.12 5.23 1.27
N SER A 135 5.92 5.18 2.58
CA SER A 135 4.78 4.56 3.24
C SER A 135 4.02 5.59 4.06
N ASN A 136 2.81 5.25 4.52
CA ASN A 136 2.07 6.10 5.46
C ASN A 136 2.29 5.73 6.94
N TYR A 137 3.36 5.00 7.26
CA TYR A 137 3.71 4.71 8.64
C TYR A 137 3.86 5.96 9.50
N ARG A 138 4.51 7.02 8.94
CA ARG A 138 4.71 8.30 9.64
C ARG A 138 3.40 8.99 10.02
N GLU A 139 2.33 8.82 9.24
CA GLU A 139 1.00 9.32 9.58
C GLU A 139 0.41 8.57 10.78
N PHE A 140 0.57 7.25 10.83
CA PHE A 140 0.08 6.42 11.92
C PHE A 140 0.73 6.77 13.26
N ILE A 141 2.02 7.06 13.26
CA ILE A 141 2.80 7.43 14.45
C ILE A 141 2.91 8.94 14.68
N GLY A 142 2.11 9.76 13.97
CA GLY A 142 2.02 11.21 14.20
C GLY A 142 3.21 12.06 13.73
N LEU A 143 4.18 11.47 13.01
CA LEU A 143 5.35 12.21 12.51
C LEU A 143 5.11 12.96 11.20
N ARG A 144 3.99 12.72 10.53
CA ARG A 144 3.60 13.39 9.29
C ARG A 144 2.10 13.58 9.23
N LYS A 145 1.65 14.75 8.74
CA LYS A 145 0.25 14.96 8.39
C LYS A 145 0.03 14.52 6.94
N GLY A 146 -0.91 13.60 6.72
CA GLY A 146 -1.24 13.07 5.40
C GLY A 146 -2.75 12.94 5.21
N THR A 147 -3.16 12.75 3.94
CA THR A 147 -4.57 12.63 3.54
C THR A 147 -4.88 11.27 2.91
N LEU A 148 -3.89 10.38 2.82
CA LEU A 148 -4.05 9.03 2.26
C LEU A 148 -4.08 7.98 3.39
N TYR A 149 -4.96 8.17 4.36
CA TYR A 149 -5.30 7.20 5.40
C TYR A 149 -6.56 7.65 6.14
N ASP A 150 -7.28 6.70 6.69
CA ASP A 150 -8.45 6.97 7.53
C ASP A 150 -7.99 7.14 9.00
N ALA A 151 -7.75 8.39 9.39
CA ALA A 151 -7.26 8.69 10.73
C ALA A 151 -8.26 8.31 11.84
N ALA A 152 -9.56 8.48 11.60
CA ALA A 152 -10.60 8.11 12.57
C ALA A 152 -10.59 6.60 12.80
N PHE A 153 -10.61 5.82 11.71
CA PHE A 153 -10.55 4.37 11.77
C PHE A 153 -9.30 3.84 12.50
N VAL A 154 -8.12 4.46 12.27
CA VAL A 154 -6.90 4.07 12.98
C VAL A 154 -7.02 4.37 14.48
N ARG A 155 -7.62 5.52 14.86
CA ARG A 155 -7.79 5.91 16.28
C ARG A 155 -8.86 5.08 17.02
N GLU A 156 -9.78 4.47 16.33
CA GLU A 156 -10.71 3.49 16.94
C GLU A 156 -9.97 2.26 17.48
N GLN A 157 -8.85 1.88 16.86
CA GLN A 157 -8.05 0.71 17.27
C GLN A 157 -6.85 1.09 18.17
N PHE A 158 -6.24 2.23 17.92
CA PHE A 158 -5.08 2.73 18.65
C PHE A 158 -5.36 4.16 19.10
N GLU A 159 -5.55 4.37 20.40
CA GLU A 159 -5.88 5.69 20.97
C GLU A 159 -4.75 6.70 20.72
N THR A 160 -3.50 6.22 20.75
CA THR A 160 -2.30 7.05 20.58
C THR A 160 -1.39 6.56 19.45
N PRO A 161 -0.58 7.46 18.85
CA PRO A 161 0.48 7.09 17.91
C PRO A 161 1.49 6.10 18.50
N GLU A 162 1.80 6.22 19.78
CA GLU A 162 2.75 5.38 20.51
C GLU A 162 2.26 3.94 20.61
N GLU A 163 0.96 3.72 20.79
CA GLU A 163 0.37 2.38 20.79
C GLU A 163 0.57 1.68 19.45
N TYR A 164 0.35 2.39 18.33
CA TYR A 164 0.61 1.82 17.01
C TYR A 164 2.11 1.55 16.80
N ARG A 165 2.98 2.47 17.23
CA ARG A 165 4.43 2.27 17.17
C ARG A 165 4.83 1.00 17.92
N LYS A 166 4.41 0.85 19.17
CA LYS A 166 4.68 -0.35 19.97
C LYS A 166 4.14 -1.60 19.30
N PHE A 167 2.90 -1.56 18.79
CA PHE A 167 2.32 -2.69 18.05
C PHE A 167 3.16 -3.09 16.84
N VAL A 168 3.80 -2.14 16.14
CA VAL A 168 4.68 -2.43 15.00
C VAL A 168 6.03 -2.99 15.45
N GLU A 169 6.58 -2.53 16.57
CA GLU A 169 7.87 -2.95 17.14
C GLU A 169 7.81 -4.30 17.85
N ASP A 170 6.65 -4.68 18.40
CA ASP A 170 6.45 -5.97 19.07
C ASP A 170 6.68 -7.15 18.10
N GLU A 171 7.00 -8.32 18.60
CA GLU A 171 7.06 -9.53 17.78
C GLU A 171 5.68 -9.93 17.25
N ILE A 172 5.61 -10.35 15.97
CA ILE A 172 4.39 -10.92 15.41
C ILE A 172 4.31 -12.38 15.84
N PRO A 173 3.25 -12.80 16.57
CA PRO A 173 3.08 -14.20 16.94
C PRO A 173 3.11 -15.11 15.70
N ASN A 174 3.76 -16.26 15.80
CA ASN A 174 3.92 -17.21 14.69
C ASN A 174 2.58 -17.62 14.06
N GLU A 175 1.53 -17.75 14.85
CA GLU A 175 0.19 -18.06 14.34
C GLU A 175 -0.34 -16.94 13.43
N ILE A 176 -0.21 -15.69 13.85
CA ILE A 176 -0.56 -14.51 13.06
C ILE A 176 0.28 -14.47 11.78
N MET A 177 1.60 -14.69 11.89
CA MET A 177 2.50 -14.69 10.74
C MET A 177 2.06 -15.69 9.67
N ARG A 178 1.77 -16.95 10.03
CA ARG A 178 1.27 -17.97 9.10
C ARG A 178 -0.02 -17.56 8.39
N ARG A 179 -0.92 -16.86 9.08
CA ARG A 179 -2.15 -16.34 8.47
C ARG A 179 -1.92 -15.13 7.56
N LEU A 180 -0.89 -14.34 7.83
CA LEU A 180 -0.50 -13.22 6.97
C LEU A 180 0.14 -13.68 5.66
N GLU A 181 0.78 -14.86 5.62
CA GLU A 181 1.42 -15.42 4.41
C GLU A 181 0.47 -15.43 3.21
N LYS A 182 -0.83 -15.71 3.41
CA LYS A 182 -1.84 -15.65 2.32
C LYS A 182 -1.98 -14.25 1.70
N TYR A 183 -1.57 -13.19 2.39
CA TYR A 183 -1.65 -11.79 1.93
C TYR A 183 -0.32 -11.26 1.42
N MET A 184 0.80 -11.93 1.68
CA MET A 184 2.12 -11.53 1.23
C MET A 184 2.29 -11.75 -0.28
N LEU A 185 3.25 -11.08 -0.89
CA LEU A 185 3.77 -11.46 -2.20
C LEU A 185 4.50 -12.80 -2.09
N ASP A 186 4.41 -13.61 -3.13
CA ASP A 186 4.98 -14.97 -3.17
C ASP A 186 6.52 -15.02 -3.03
N ASP A 187 7.19 -13.90 -2.84
CA ASP A 187 8.65 -13.75 -2.74
C ASP A 187 9.10 -12.66 -1.73
N ASP A 188 8.24 -12.26 -0.79
CA ASP A 188 8.60 -11.30 0.27
C ASP A 188 9.15 -11.99 1.52
#